data_f6715960fcbdcf68fddba0c156f09538
#
_entry.id   f6715960fcbdcf68fddba0c156f09538
#
_cell.length_a   1.000
_cell.length_b   1.000
_cell.length_c   1.000
_cell.angle_alpha   90.00
_cell.angle_beta   90.00
_cell.angle_gamma   90.00
#
_symmetry.space_group_name_H-M   'P 1'
#
loop_
_entity.id
_entity.type
_entity.pdbx_description
1 polymer ?
#
loop_
_entity_poly.entity_id
_entity_poly.type
_entity_poly.pdbx_seq_one_letter_code
_entity_poly.pdbx_strand_id
1 'polypeptide(L)'
;MKEIKSYIITQNKEYFSKNSECIKLKNSIIKKIIKNGNIINAFLYEEEKNKLYGYYEIDLNDLDNSKNKNKDDFAYIKITDNYKRRGIYYKLNKKYIDFSLFEIDDKTFFKLKNGLDLLNENISQTFFSCSIEKDLDGNDIFKYKAIETYPSLYIAEYQKKFDYQAYKSVYKEYLRLLKTSNSENDNSQKFIEIGSYLTNMIIPEKEFRQHLLNGFRIVYLHLDENTYNIPWEILAYDKKFISEKIIFSYTNAVNILPNDMKNKNNNKMAIISIPDDNIKNDKNEIEIINSIKLNLNNDMNIDLYRKEHNYFDFIKVLENYDIVHIITHGYSNGIKLSEDYILNSISALENPPSLVFINACNMEENDNKLIQSLLSAGVMTVISGTGSLADGIYIDFIESFYSNLFHKHTRINTAQAYYLAYLEIKEFYNGFMRYRFNGVPAYV
;
A
#
# COMPACT_ATOMS: atom_id res chain seq x y z
N MET A 1 -23.63 -5.46 25.33
CA MET A 1 -22.22 -5.88 25.20
C MET A 1 -21.37 -4.80 25.85
N LYS A 2 -20.37 -5.16 26.68
CA LYS A 2 -19.40 -4.17 27.17
C LYS A 2 -18.51 -3.77 26.00
N GLU A 3 -18.28 -2.48 25.83
CA GLU A 3 -17.42 -1.93 24.80
C GLU A 3 -15.98 -2.36 25.09
N ILE A 4 -15.34 -3.06 24.13
CA ILE A 4 -13.91 -3.45 24.23
C ILE A 4 -13.10 -2.25 23.77
N LYS A 5 -12.27 -1.70 24.64
CA LYS A 5 -11.40 -0.57 24.31
C LYS A 5 -10.07 -1.03 23.75
N SER A 6 -9.55 -0.24 22.84
CA SER A 6 -8.28 -0.52 22.14
C SER A 6 -7.18 0.44 22.59
N TYR A 7 -5.94 -0.07 22.72
CA TYR A 7 -4.83 0.68 23.29
C TYR A 7 -3.50 0.39 22.56
N ILE A 8 -2.58 1.35 22.64
CA ILE A 8 -1.17 1.17 22.33
C ILE A 8 -0.39 1.16 23.65
N ILE A 9 0.44 0.14 23.87
CA ILE A 9 1.27 -0.02 25.03
C ILE A 9 2.73 0.22 24.63
N THR A 10 3.37 1.24 25.17
CA THR A 10 4.78 1.53 24.93
C THR A 10 5.65 0.70 25.86
N GLN A 11 6.72 0.10 25.31
CA GLN A 11 7.71 -0.70 26.01
C GLN A 11 9.11 -0.25 25.61
N ASN A 12 10.09 -0.33 26.52
CA ASN A 12 11.47 -0.02 26.21
C ASN A 12 12.22 -1.22 25.61
N LYS A 13 13.39 -0.96 25.01
CA LYS A 13 14.22 -1.95 24.31
C LYS A 13 14.69 -3.10 25.18
N GLU A 14 15.11 -2.81 26.43
CA GLU A 14 15.59 -3.84 27.34
C GLU A 14 14.52 -4.87 27.67
N TYR A 15 13.27 -4.42 27.73
CA TYR A 15 12.16 -5.29 28.01
C TYR A 15 11.86 -6.24 26.85
N PHE A 16 11.88 -5.75 25.60
CA PHE A 16 11.70 -6.58 24.41
C PHE A 16 12.79 -7.65 24.23
N SER A 17 14.01 -7.36 24.69
CA SER A 17 15.14 -8.29 24.54
C SER A 17 15.14 -9.43 25.57
N LYS A 18 14.64 -9.18 26.76
CA LYS A 18 14.76 -10.11 27.91
C LYS A 18 13.52 -10.97 28.19
N ASN A 19 12.32 -10.46 27.87
CA ASN A 19 11.06 -11.09 28.27
C ASN A 19 10.07 -11.18 27.12
N SER A 20 10.19 -12.22 26.37
CA SER A 20 9.33 -12.41 25.20
C SER A 20 7.90 -12.87 25.52
N GLU A 21 7.56 -13.17 26.76
CA GLU A 21 6.31 -13.83 27.13
C GLU A 21 5.33 -12.98 27.96
N CYS A 22 5.74 -11.77 28.37
CA CYS A 22 4.91 -10.93 29.24
C CYS A 22 4.91 -9.48 28.81
N ILE A 23 3.78 -8.78 28.98
CA ILE A 23 3.66 -7.32 28.89
C ILE A 23 3.76 -6.75 30.30
N LYS A 24 4.58 -5.71 30.49
CA LYS A 24 4.73 -5.00 31.74
C LYS A 24 3.88 -3.73 31.76
N LEU A 25 2.99 -3.59 32.71
CA LEU A 25 2.16 -2.40 32.89
C LEU A 25 2.22 -1.87 34.32
N LYS A 26 2.14 -0.54 34.50
CA LYS A 26 2.02 0.06 35.83
C LYS A 26 0.68 -0.31 36.46
N ASN A 27 0.68 -0.67 37.74
CA ASN A 27 -0.52 -1.03 38.50
C ASN A 27 -1.58 0.09 38.50
N SER A 28 -1.15 1.36 38.46
CA SER A 28 -2.06 2.51 38.36
C SER A 28 -2.85 2.54 37.04
N ILE A 29 -2.22 2.10 35.95
CA ILE A 29 -2.85 2.01 34.61
C ILE A 29 -3.86 0.87 34.61
N ILE A 30 -3.49 -0.31 35.12
CA ILE A 30 -4.38 -1.46 35.23
C ILE A 30 -5.64 -1.15 36.02
N LYS A 31 -5.52 -0.51 37.19
CA LYS A 31 -6.65 -0.06 37.99
C LYS A 31 -7.59 0.88 37.25
N LYS A 32 -7.08 1.72 36.35
CA LYS A 32 -7.86 2.62 35.52
C LYS A 32 -8.64 1.88 34.43
N ILE A 33 -8.02 0.84 33.83
CA ILE A 33 -8.62 0.05 32.75
C ILE A 33 -9.73 -0.86 33.31
N ILE A 34 -9.49 -1.56 34.41
CA ILE A 34 -10.47 -2.49 35.04
C ILE A 34 -11.80 -1.83 35.34
N LYS A 35 -11.81 -0.51 35.61
CA LYS A 35 -13.06 0.25 35.80
C LYS A 35 -13.94 0.26 34.54
N ASN A 36 -13.35 0.10 33.35
CA ASN A 36 -14.03 0.18 32.06
C ASN A 36 -14.35 -1.19 31.44
N GLY A 37 -13.78 -2.27 31.97
CA GLY A 37 -13.94 -3.65 31.47
C GLY A 37 -12.67 -4.45 31.73
N ASN A 38 -12.78 -5.78 31.68
CA ASN A 38 -11.64 -6.65 31.98
C ASN A 38 -10.89 -7.08 30.71
N ILE A 39 -11.49 -6.94 29.54
CA ILE A 39 -10.89 -7.30 28.25
C ILE A 39 -10.54 -6.04 27.50
N ILE A 40 -9.30 -5.98 26.99
CA ILE A 40 -8.82 -4.89 26.14
C ILE A 40 -8.09 -5.43 24.91
N ASN A 41 -8.14 -4.69 23.83
CA ASN A 41 -7.25 -4.88 22.71
C ASN A 41 -6.00 -4.00 22.88
N ALA A 42 -4.82 -4.52 22.63
CA ALA A 42 -3.59 -3.76 22.77
C ALA A 42 -2.57 -4.06 21.68
N PHE A 43 -1.87 -3.03 21.22
CA PHE A 43 -0.67 -3.14 20.40
C PHE A 43 0.55 -2.82 21.24
N LEU A 44 1.65 -3.51 20.99
CA LEU A 44 2.94 -3.20 21.59
C LEU A 44 3.73 -2.25 20.69
N TYR A 45 4.27 -1.20 21.27
CA TYR A 45 5.06 -0.19 20.56
C TYR A 45 6.46 -0.05 21.17
N GLU A 46 7.48 -0.14 20.33
CA GLU A 46 8.88 0.11 20.67
C GLU A 46 9.28 1.50 20.16
N GLU A 47 9.46 2.44 21.06
CA GLU A 47 9.71 3.86 20.74
C GLU A 47 11.02 4.06 19.97
N GLU A 48 12.14 3.43 20.38
CA GLU A 48 13.42 3.61 19.71
C GLU A 48 13.41 3.23 18.24
N LYS A 49 12.57 2.28 17.84
CA LYS A 49 12.45 1.80 16.47
C LYS A 49 11.25 2.37 15.74
N ASN A 50 10.40 3.16 16.40
CA ASN A 50 9.10 3.57 15.86
C ASN A 50 8.33 2.38 15.27
N LYS A 51 8.30 1.27 15.99
CA LYS A 51 7.78 0.00 15.49
C LYS A 51 6.65 -0.51 16.35
N LEU A 52 5.55 -0.86 15.70
CA LEU A 52 4.38 -1.45 16.30
C LEU A 52 4.38 -2.95 16.02
N TYR A 53 4.30 -3.74 17.08
CA TYR A 53 4.25 -5.19 17.03
C TYR A 53 2.81 -5.67 17.22
N GLY A 54 2.52 -6.93 16.94
CA GLY A 54 1.22 -7.57 16.99
C GLY A 54 0.20 -6.98 17.98
N TYR A 55 -1.03 -7.28 17.79
CA TYR A 55 -2.08 -6.91 18.75
C TYR A 55 -2.44 -8.13 19.61
N TYR A 56 -2.97 -7.84 20.79
CA TYR A 56 -3.34 -8.84 21.79
C TYR A 56 -4.71 -8.50 22.35
N GLU A 57 -5.56 -9.49 22.47
CA GLU A 57 -6.72 -9.42 23.35
C GLU A 57 -6.24 -9.81 24.74
N ILE A 58 -6.32 -8.90 25.68
CA ILE A 58 -5.79 -9.07 27.03
C ILE A 58 -6.95 -9.15 28.00
N ASP A 59 -7.13 -10.31 28.66
CA ASP A 59 -8.02 -10.40 29.82
C ASP A 59 -7.22 -10.00 31.07
N LEU A 60 -7.60 -8.89 31.66
CA LEU A 60 -6.94 -8.38 32.87
C LEU A 60 -7.24 -9.21 34.12
N ASN A 61 -8.14 -10.18 34.06
CA ASN A 61 -8.34 -11.15 35.14
C ASN A 61 -7.21 -12.20 35.19
N ASP A 62 -6.51 -12.42 34.07
CA ASP A 62 -5.38 -13.35 33.99
C ASP A 62 -4.05 -12.73 34.49
N LEU A 63 -4.14 -11.64 35.25
CA LEU A 63 -2.96 -11.06 35.89
C LEU A 63 -2.26 -12.08 36.76
N ASP A 64 -1.01 -12.37 36.42
CA ASP A 64 -0.16 -13.30 37.18
C ASP A 64 0.11 -12.74 38.58
N ASN A 65 -0.78 -13.06 39.52
CA ASN A 65 -0.66 -12.68 40.91
C ASN A 65 0.57 -13.29 41.62
N SER A 66 1.25 -14.26 40.98
CA SER A 66 2.41 -14.95 41.57
C SER A 66 3.66 -14.06 41.65
N LYS A 67 3.78 -13.06 40.77
CA LYS A 67 4.92 -12.11 40.76
C LYS A 67 4.65 -10.81 41.55
N ASN A 68 3.43 -10.58 42.02
CA ASN A 68 3.05 -9.39 42.79
C ASN A 68 3.53 -9.39 44.26
N LYS A 69 4.32 -10.39 44.69
CA LYS A 69 4.83 -10.45 46.08
C LYS A 69 6.01 -9.52 46.35
N ASN A 70 6.64 -8.97 45.33
CA ASN A 70 7.67 -7.94 45.49
C ASN A 70 7.05 -6.56 45.25
N LYS A 71 7.42 -5.57 46.05
CA LYS A 71 6.98 -4.16 46.09
C LYS A 71 7.10 -3.38 44.77
N ASP A 72 7.04 -4.04 43.61
CA ASP A 72 7.09 -3.40 42.31
C ASP A 72 5.72 -2.80 41.93
N ASP A 73 5.71 -1.53 41.54
CA ASP A 73 4.54 -0.81 41.03
C ASP A 73 4.00 -1.33 39.67
N PHE A 74 4.39 -2.55 39.28
CA PHE A 74 4.11 -3.14 37.98
C PHE A 74 3.44 -4.51 38.08
N ALA A 75 2.50 -4.76 37.20
CA ALA A 75 1.97 -6.09 36.93
C ALA A 75 2.47 -6.62 35.58
N TYR A 76 2.52 -7.92 35.49
CA TYR A 76 2.97 -8.64 34.30
C TYR A 76 1.79 -9.42 33.72
N ILE A 77 1.54 -9.25 32.43
CA ILE A 77 0.51 -9.97 31.69
C ILE A 77 1.19 -10.94 30.75
N LYS A 78 0.88 -12.23 30.91
CA LYS A 78 1.44 -13.26 30.04
C LYS A 78 0.84 -13.17 28.64
N ILE A 79 1.67 -13.21 27.62
CA ILE A 79 1.26 -13.24 26.22
C ILE A 79 1.23 -14.69 25.76
N THR A 80 0.07 -15.19 25.41
CA THR A 80 -0.11 -16.60 25.01
C THR A 80 0.19 -16.85 23.53
N ASP A 81 0.22 -15.83 22.68
CA ASP A 81 0.38 -15.97 21.24
C ASP A 81 1.66 -15.37 20.66
N ASN A 82 2.26 -16.12 19.71
CA ASN A 82 3.54 -15.84 19.08
C ASN A 82 3.50 -14.79 17.93
N TYR A 83 2.69 -13.75 17.99
CA TYR A 83 2.61 -12.69 16.95
C TYR A 83 3.86 -11.78 16.85
N LYS A 84 5.03 -12.25 17.23
CA LYS A 84 6.22 -11.46 17.52
C LYS A 84 7.15 -11.14 16.37
N ARG A 85 6.92 -11.61 15.16
CA ARG A 85 8.02 -11.67 14.19
C ARG A 85 8.17 -10.46 13.30
N ARG A 86 7.11 -9.74 13.01
CA ARG A 86 7.13 -8.56 12.12
C ARG A 86 6.30 -7.44 12.73
N GLY A 87 6.76 -6.22 12.62
CA GLY A 87 6.02 -5.04 13.06
C GLY A 87 5.99 -4.01 11.94
N ILE A 88 5.06 -3.09 12.01
CA ILE A 88 4.95 -1.97 11.08
C ILE A 88 5.61 -0.72 11.65
N TYR A 89 6.11 0.14 10.78
CA TYR A 89 6.51 1.49 11.18
C TYR A 89 5.26 2.28 11.57
N TYR A 90 5.30 2.93 12.72
CA TYR A 90 4.23 3.79 13.20
C TYR A 90 4.82 4.94 14.01
N LYS A 91 4.68 6.17 13.51
CA LYS A 91 5.15 7.36 14.20
C LYS A 91 4.03 7.88 15.11
N LEU A 92 4.23 7.75 16.39
CA LEU A 92 3.32 8.32 17.37
C LEU A 92 3.58 9.84 17.50
N ASN A 93 2.54 10.66 17.40
CA ASN A 93 2.63 12.13 17.40
C ASN A 93 2.76 12.78 18.80
N LYS A 94 3.11 12.02 19.85
CA LYS A 94 3.19 12.54 21.24
C LYS A 94 4.49 12.10 21.91
N LYS A 95 5.05 12.95 22.81
CA LYS A 95 6.13 12.54 23.72
C LYS A 95 5.62 11.50 24.71
N TYR A 96 6.30 10.38 24.83
CA TYR A 96 5.87 9.22 25.60
C TYR A 96 6.74 9.01 26.83
N ILE A 97 6.10 8.45 27.85
CA ILE A 97 6.76 7.93 29.04
C ILE A 97 6.74 6.41 28.91
N ASP A 98 7.86 5.73 29.16
CA ASP A 98 7.96 4.29 29.20
C ASP A 98 6.82 3.63 29.96
N PHE A 99 6.32 2.50 29.42
CA PHE A 99 5.21 1.72 29.96
C PHE A 99 3.87 2.51 30.02
N SER A 100 3.66 3.41 29.08
CA SER A 100 2.40 4.16 28.95
C SER A 100 1.37 3.42 28.12
N LEU A 101 0.12 3.76 28.35
CA LEU A 101 -1.03 3.22 27.65
C LEU A 101 -1.78 4.37 26.98
N PHE A 102 -2.05 4.22 25.69
CA PHE A 102 -2.78 5.19 24.89
C PHE A 102 -4.04 4.52 24.34
N GLU A 103 -5.19 5.03 24.73
CA GLU A 103 -6.46 4.63 24.13
C GLU A 103 -6.51 5.12 22.68
N ILE A 104 -6.88 4.23 21.77
CA ILE A 104 -7.07 4.51 20.35
C ILE A 104 -8.53 4.24 19.97
N ASP A 105 -9.03 4.97 18.97
CA ASP A 105 -10.36 4.74 18.43
C ASP A 105 -10.40 3.45 17.58
N ASP A 106 -11.60 2.93 17.33
CA ASP A 106 -11.81 1.70 16.58
C ASP A 106 -11.22 1.77 15.16
N LYS A 107 -11.26 2.93 14.54
CA LYS A 107 -10.72 3.18 13.22
C LYS A 107 -9.20 2.98 13.18
N THR A 108 -8.50 3.61 14.11
CA THR A 108 -7.04 3.44 14.29
C THR A 108 -6.72 1.98 14.63
N PHE A 109 -7.52 1.32 15.48
CA PHE A 109 -7.35 -0.09 15.81
C PHE A 109 -7.42 -0.98 14.56
N PHE A 110 -8.48 -0.86 13.75
CA PHE A 110 -8.64 -1.69 12.55
C PHE A 110 -7.55 -1.42 11.51
N LYS A 111 -7.11 -0.16 11.37
CA LYS A 111 -5.99 0.20 10.49
C LYS A 111 -4.71 -0.52 10.89
N LEU A 112 -4.33 -0.45 12.16
CA LEU A 112 -3.10 -1.06 12.68
C LEU A 112 -3.17 -2.59 12.64
N LYS A 113 -4.33 -3.17 12.98
CA LYS A 113 -4.57 -4.60 12.90
C LYS A 113 -4.41 -5.11 11.48
N ASN A 114 -5.07 -4.48 10.51
CA ASN A 114 -4.97 -4.88 9.10
C ASN A 114 -3.53 -4.81 8.59
N GLY A 115 -2.77 -3.77 8.98
CA GLY A 115 -1.36 -3.65 8.62
C GLY A 115 -0.51 -4.81 9.19
N LEU A 116 -0.74 -5.21 10.43
CA LEU A 116 -0.03 -6.34 11.05
C LEU A 116 -0.45 -7.69 10.47
N ASP A 117 -1.73 -7.88 10.20
CA ASP A 117 -2.25 -9.11 9.56
C ASP A 117 -1.58 -9.30 8.18
N LEU A 118 -1.47 -8.23 7.39
CA LEU A 118 -0.76 -8.26 6.10
C LEU A 118 0.68 -8.75 6.19
N LEU A 119 1.40 -8.42 7.29
CA LEU A 119 2.79 -8.81 7.49
C LEU A 119 2.97 -10.24 7.98
N ASN A 120 1.97 -10.78 8.67
CA ASN A 120 2.04 -12.07 9.34
C ASN A 120 1.33 -13.19 8.58
N GLU A 121 0.42 -12.85 7.67
CA GLU A 121 -0.26 -13.82 6.82
C GLU A 121 0.54 -14.14 5.56
N ASN A 122 0.42 -15.38 5.08
CA ASN A 122 0.84 -15.73 3.73
C ASN A 122 -0.14 -15.06 2.76
N ILE A 123 0.29 -14.00 2.10
CA ILE A 123 -0.54 -13.24 1.18
C ILE A 123 -0.93 -14.13 0.01
N SER A 124 -2.23 -14.37 -0.15
CA SER A 124 -2.75 -15.09 -1.30
C SER A 124 -2.50 -14.30 -2.58
N GLN A 125 -2.24 -15.02 -3.68
CA GLN A 125 -1.99 -14.44 -5.00
C GLN A 125 -3.04 -14.96 -5.97
N THR A 126 -3.77 -14.05 -6.58
CA THR A 126 -4.78 -14.38 -7.60
C THR A 126 -4.36 -13.77 -8.94
N PHE A 127 -4.27 -14.61 -9.96
CA PHE A 127 -4.09 -14.16 -11.35
C PHE A 127 -5.46 -13.95 -11.95
N PHE A 128 -5.74 -12.75 -12.39
CA PHE A 128 -7.03 -12.36 -12.93
C PHE A 128 -6.84 -11.78 -14.33
N SER A 129 -7.29 -12.52 -15.34
CA SER A 129 -7.32 -12.02 -16.71
C SER A 129 -8.75 -11.68 -17.11
N CYS A 130 -8.94 -10.55 -17.78
CA CYS A 130 -10.23 -10.21 -18.35
C CYS A 130 -10.11 -9.48 -19.68
N SER A 131 -11.17 -9.60 -20.47
CA SER A 131 -11.30 -8.97 -21.79
C SER A 131 -12.75 -8.56 -22.06
N ILE A 132 -12.91 -7.56 -22.95
CA ILE A 132 -14.18 -7.22 -23.57
C ILE A 132 -14.08 -7.52 -25.05
N GLU A 133 -14.82 -8.51 -25.52
CA GLU A 133 -14.80 -9.01 -26.89
C GLU A 133 -16.19 -8.86 -27.54
N LYS A 134 -16.25 -8.97 -28.88
CA LYS A 134 -17.51 -9.08 -29.60
C LYS A 134 -17.90 -10.53 -29.78
N ASP A 135 -19.18 -10.88 -29.52
CA ASP A 135 -19.75 -12.16 -29.91
C ASP A 135 -20.08 -12.21 -31.42
N LEU A 136 -20.58 -13.33 -31.87
CA LEU A 136 -20.96 -13.54 -33.28
C LEU A 136 -22.10 -12.61 -33.72
N ASP A 137 -22.89 -12.13 -32.78
CA ASP A 137 -24.01 -11.19 -33.02
C ASP A 137 -23.58 -9.73 -32.88
N GLY A 138 -22.29 -9.47 -32.59
CA GLY A 138 -21.73 -8.14 -32.42
C GLY A 138 -21.97 -7.49 -31.06
N ASN A 139 -22.52 -8.24 -30.06
CA ASN A 139 -22.67 -7.75 -28.70
C ASN A 139 -21.35 -7.77 -27.95
N ASP A 140 -21.17 -6.81 -27.03
CA ASP A 140 -20.03 -6.83 -26.13
C ASP A 140 -20.19 -7.92 -25.07
N ILE A 141 -19.15 -8.73 -24.92
CA ILE A 141 -19.05 -9.82 -23.94
C ILE A 141 -17.87 -9.55 -23.03
N PHE A 142 -18.13 -9.46 -21.74
CA PHE A 142 -17.08 -9.45 -20.72
C PHE A 142 -16.76 -10.88 -20.32
N LYS A 143 -15.48 -11.22 -20.38
CA LYS A 143 -14.93 -12.50 -19.95
C LYS A 143 -13.89 -12.27 -18.88
N TYR A 144 -13.87 -13.13 -17.86
CA TYR A 144 -12.73 -13.20 -16.97
C TYR A 144 -12.38 -14.64 -16.59
N LYS A 145 -11.12 -14.81 -16.22
CA LYS A 145 -10.59 -16.02 -15.59
C LYS A 145 -9.72 -15.63 -14.42
N ALA A 146 -9.99 -16.22 -13.26
CA ALA A 146 -9.23 -16.05 -12.06
C ALA A 146 -8.61 -17.39 -11.64
N ILE A 147 -7.34 -17.39 -11.29
CA ILE A 147 -6.61 -18.57 -10.84
C ILE A 147 -5.86 -18.19 -9.56
N GLU A 148 -6.08 -18.95 -8.50
CA GLU A 148 -5.35 -18.88 -7.25
C GLU A 148 -4.74 -20.26 -6.97
N THR A 149 -3.45 -20.30 -6.63
CA THR A 149 -2.73 -21.55 -6.42
C THR A 149 -2.40 -21.82 -4.97
N TYR A 150 -2.53 -20.81 -4.12
CA TYR A 150 -2.22 -20.88 -2.70
C TYR A 150 -3.25 -20.08 -1.87
N PRO A 151 -3.71 -20.54 -0.71
CA PRO A 151 -3.37 -21.82 -0.03
C PRO A 151 -4.00 -23.06 -0.66
N SER A 152 -4.96 -22.89 -1.57
CA SER A 152 -5.59 -23.98 -2.30
C SER A 152 -5.84 -23.57 -3.74
N LEU A 153 -5.91 -24.54 -4.63
CA LEU A 153 -6.28 -24.27 -6.02
C LEU A 153 -7.74 -23.80 -6.08
N TYR A 154 -7.94 -22.59 -6.59
CA TYR A 154 -9.24 -22.02 -6.89
C TYR A 154 -9.25 -21.50 -8.32
N ILE A 155 -10.24 -21.85 -9.09
CA ILE A 155 -10.42 -21.39 -10.48
C ILE A 155 -11.85 -20.88 -10.62
N ALA A 156 -11.97 -19.62 -11.06
CA ALA A 156 -13.24 -19.03 -11.47
C ALA A 156 -13.13 -18.61 -12.93
N GLU A 157 -14.16 -18.91 -13.71
CA GLU A 157 -14.25 -18.49 -15.11
C GLU A 157 -15.69 -18.04 -15.38
N TYR A 158 -15.81 -16.91 -16.05
CA TYR A 158 -17.12 -16.30 -16.26
C TYR A 158 -17.19 -15.56 -17.59
N GLN A 159 -18.37 -15.57 -18.18
CA GLN A 159 -18.66 -14.84 -19.40
C GLN A 159 -20.08 -14.31 -19.37
N LYS A 160 -20.29 -13.04 -19.73
CA LYS A 160 -21.62 -12.45 -19.86
C LYS A 160 -21.67 -11.31 -20.86
N LYS A 161 -22.88 -10.96 -21.30
CA LYS A 161 -23.13 -9.70 -22.03
C LYS A 161 -22.71 -8.51 -21.18
N PHE A 162 -21.99 -7.58 -21.80
CA PHE A 162 -21.48 -6.38 -21.17
C PHE A 162 -22.16 -5.15 -21.75
N ASP A 163 -22.80 -4.36 -20.89
CA ASP A 163 -23.38 -3.09 -21.31
C ASP A 163 -22.30 -2.01 -21.35
N TYR A 164 -21.63 -1.92 -22.49
CA TYR A 164 -20.53 -0.97 -22.68
C TYR A 164 -21.01 0.50 -22.64
N GLN A 165 -22.27 0.79 -22.97
CA GLN A 165 -22.82 2.14 -22.88
C GLN A 165 -23.08 2.55 -21.44
N ALA A 166 -23.64 1.64 -20.63
CA ALA A 166 -23.78 1.85 -19.20
C ALA A 166 -22.41 2.04 -18.52
N TYR A 167 -21.42 1.20 -18.87
CA TYR A 167 -20.04 1.36 -18.38
C TYR A 167 -19.48 2.74 -18.71
N LYS A 168 -19.56 3.18 -19.98
CA LYS A 168 -19.07 4.52 -20.38
C LYS A 168 -19.73 5.66 -19.60
N SER A 169 -21.01 5.53 -19.32
CA SER A 169 -21.75 6.55 -18.55
C SER A 169 -21.24 6.63 -17.11
N VAL A 170 -21.04 5.48 -16.48
CA VAL A 170 -20.49 5.38 -15.11
C VAL A 170 -19.05 5.86 -15.06
N TYR A 171 -18.23 5.47 -16.04
CA TYR A 171 -16.83 5.92 -16.13
C TYR A 171 -16.71 7.44 -16.32
N LYS A 172 -17.59 8.05 -17.14
CA LYS A 172 -17.66 9.49 -17.29
C LYS A 172 -17.98 10.20 -15.97
N GLU A 173 -18.92 9.66 -15.18
CA GLU A 173 -19.25 10.20 -13.86
C GLU A 173 -18.07 10.05 -12.89
N TYR A 174 -17.38 8.91 -12.90
CA TYR A 174 -16.14 8.71 -12.14
C TYR A 174 -15.11 9.80 -12.46
N LEU A 175 -14.82 10.04 -13.73
CA LEU A 175 -13.86 11.07 -14.14
C LEU A 175 -14.31 12.48 -13.73
N ARG A 176 -15.63 12.76 -13.78
CA ARG A 176 -16.17 14.02 -13.29
C ARG A 176 -15.94 14.20 -11.79
N LEU A 177 -16.21 13.18 -11.01
CA LEU A 177 -15.98 13.20 -9.57
C LEU A 177 -14.50 13.33 -9.23
N LEU A 178 -13.60 12.65 -9.94
CA LEU A 178 -12.16 12.80 -9.75
C LEU A 178 -11.70 14.26 -9.89
N LYS A 179 -12.21 14.97 -10.90
CA LYS A 179 -11.86 16.38 -11.17
C LYS A 179 -12.41 17.35 -10.12
N THR A 180 -13.54 17.00 -9.50
CA THR A 180 -14.23 17.86 -8.51
C THR A 180 -13.93 17.48 -7.06
N SER A 181 -13.25 16.37 -6.83
CA SER A 181 -12.91 15.90 -5.49
C SER A 181 -11.62 16.57 -5.01
N ASN A 182 -11.72 17.30 -3.93
CA ASN A 182 -10.60 17.86 -3.18
C ASN A 182 -10.76 17.51 -1.70
N SER A 183 -9.82 17.94 -0.87
CA SER A 183 -9.85 17.71 0.59
C SER A 183 -11.09 18.28 1.30
N GLU A 184 -11.78 19.25 0.68
CA GLU A 184 -12.95 19.91 1.27
C GLU A 184 -14.27 19.21 0.88
N ASN A 185 -14.29 18.43 -0.22
CA ASN A 185 -15.49 17.77 -0.73
C ASN A 185 -15.36 16.24 -0.57
N ASP A 186 -15.94 15.69 0.49
CA ASP A 186 -16.03 14.24 0.67
C ASP A 186 -17.05 13.64 -0.29
N ASN A 187 -16.54 12.98 -1.33
CA ASN A 187 -17.31 12.22 -2.31
C ASN A 187 -17.20 10.70 -2.09
N SER A 188 -16.67 10.23 -0.97
CA SER A 188 -16.43 8.80 -0.68
C SER A 188 -17.64 7.93 -0.95
N GLN A 189 -18.83 8.38 -0.51
CA GLN A 189 -20.07 7.63 -0.72
C GLN A 189 -20.41 7.46 -2.20
N LYS A 190 -20.22 8.49 -3.02
CA LYS A 190 -20.47 8.42 -4.48
C LYS A 190 -19.48 7.50 -5.18
N PHE A 191 -18.20 7.52 -4.77
CA PHE A 191 -17.21 6.57 -5.28
C PHE A 191 -17.55 5.13 -4.89
N ILE A 192 -18.04 4.89 -3.68
CA ILE A 192 -18.52 3.56 -3.24
C ILE A 192 -19.72 3.11 -4.09
N GLU A 193 -20.66 3.98 -4.40
CA GLU A 193 -21.83 3.68 -5.25
C GLU A 193 -21.39 3.31 -6.67
N ILE A 194 -20.53 4.12 -7.29
CA ILE A 194 -19.91 3.82 -8.60
C ILE A 194 -19.15 2.49 -8.54
N GLY A 195 -18.29 2.33 -7.54
CA GLY A 195 -17.50 1.11 -7.35
C GLY A 195 -18.36 -0.13 -7.17
N SER A 196 -19.44 -0.05 -6.43
CA SER A 196 -20.38 -1.15 -6.24
C SER A 196 -21.09 -1.52 -7.55
N TYR A 197 -21.48 -0.52 -8.35
CA TYR A 197 -22.06 -0.75 -9.66
C TYR A 197 -21.08 -1.44 -10.60
N LEU A 198 -19.84 -0.93 -10.69
CA LEU A 198 -18.77 -1.54 -11.49
C LEU A 198 -18.46 -2.97 -11.03
N THR A 199 -18.38 -3.21 -9.72
CA THR A 199 -18.16 -4.57 -9.17
C THR A 199 -19.24 -5.54 -9.63
N ASN A 200 -20.51 -5.14 -9.63
CA ASN A 200 -21.59 -5.97 -10.12
C ASN A 200 -21.55 -6.20 -11.64
N MET A 201 -20.94 -5.27 -12.39
CA MET A 201 -20.74 -5.44 -13.84
C MET A 201 -19.57 -6.38 -14.13
N ILE A 202 -18.49 -6.35 -13.36
CA ILE A 202 -17.21 -7.01 -13.65
C ILE A 202 -17.12 -8.35 -12.92
N ILE A 203 -17.53 -8.40 -11.65
CA ILE A 203 -17.48 -9.61 -10.79
C ILE A 203 -18.88 -9.86 -10.24
N PRO A 204 -19.80 -10.38 -11.07
CA PRO A 204 -21.20 -10.54 -10.66
C PRO A 204 -21.43 -11.68 -9.65
N GLU A 205 -20.56 -12.69 -9.61
CA GLU A 205 -20.75 -13.82 -8.72
C GLU A 205 -20.42 -13.45 -7.27
N LYS A 206 -21.41 -13.61 -6.42
CA LYS A 206 -21.31 -13.28 -5.00
C LYS A 206 -20.26 -14.16 -4.29
N GLU A 207 -20.21 -15.44 -4.61
CA GLU A 207 -19.28 -16.40 -4.04
C GLU A 207 -17.83 -16.03 -4.37
N PHE A 208 -17.56 -15.62 -5.61
CA PHE A 208 -16.22 -15.19 -6.00
C PHE A 208 -15.83 -13.88 -5.31
N ARG A 209 -16.75 -12.91 -5.20
CA ARG A 209 -16.48 -11.68 -4.43
C ARG A 209 -16.16 -11.96 -2.98
N GLN A 210 -16.91 -12.87 -2.33
CA GLN A 210 -16.65 -13.29 -0.96
C GLN A 210 -15.30 -14.00 -0.83
N HIS A 211 -14.96 -14.86 -1.79
CA HIS A 211 -13.66 -15.51 -1.83
C HIS A 211 -12.51 -14.49 -1.95
N LEU A 212 -12.62 -13.53 -2.86
CA LEU A 212 -11.61 -12.45 -3.01
C LEU A 212 -11.40 -11.65 -1.72
N LEU A 213 -12.45 -11.42 -0.94
CA LEU A 213 -12.41 -10.63 0.30
C LEU A 213 -12.05 -11.45 1.54
N ASN A 214 -11.86 -12.76 1.41
CA ASN A 214 -11.45 -13.63 2.50
C ASN A 214 -9.91 -13.60 2.66
N GLY A 215 -9.43 -12.70 3.51
CA GLY A 215 -8.00 -12.46 3.75
C GLY A 215 -7.38 -11.41 2.83
N PHE A 216 -6.11 -11.10 3.08
CA PHE A 216 -5.33 -10.19 2.25
C PHE A 216 -4.78 -10.90 1.02
N ARG A 217 -4.81 -10.20 -0.13
CA ARG A 217 -4.27 -10.76 -1.37
C ARG A 217 -3.74 -9.72 -2.33
N ILE A 218 -2.89 -10.19 -3.23
CA ILE A 218 -2.49 -9.46 -4.42
C ILE A 218 -3.23 -10.06 -5.61
N VAL A 219 -3.96 -9.23 -6.34
CA VAL A 219 -4.63 -9.62 -7.57
C VAL A 219 -3.83 -9.08 -8.74
N TYR A 220 -3.15 -9.98 -9.46
CA TYR A 220 -2.41 -9.65 -10.68
C TYR A 220 -3.40 -9.54 -11.83
N LEU A 221 -3.60 -8.31 -12.31
CA LEU A 221 -4.54 -7.99 -13.37
C LEU A 221 -3.84 -8.11 -14.73
N HIS A 222 -4.28 -9.04 -15.53
CA HIS A 222 -3.94 -9.13 -16.95
C HIS A 222 -5.10 -8.61 -17.78
N LEU A 223 -4.95 -7.41 -18.32
CA LEU A 223 -6.01 -6.61 -18.89
C LEU A 223 -5.75 -6.34 -20.37
N ASP A 224 -6.79 -6.39 -21.17
CA ASP A 224 -6.75 -5.87 -22.55
C ASP A 224 -6.94 -4.34 -22.59
N GLU A 225 -6.86 -3.74 -23.75
CA GLU A 225 -7.00 -2.29 -23.96
C GLU A 225 -8.37 -1.77 -23.46
N ASN A 226 -9.44 -2.57 -23.55
CA ASN A 226 -10.78 -2.19 -23.14
C ASN A 226 -11.00 -2.27 -21.64
N THR A 227 -10.30 -3.18 -20.96
CA THR A 227 -10.44 -3.43 -19.51
C THR A 227 -9.41 -2.70 -18.67
N TYR A 228 -8.32 -2.24 -19.30
CA TYR A 228 -7.26 -1.49 -18.61
C TYR A 228 -7.76 -0.19 -17.97
N ASN A 229 -8.71 0.49 -18.63
CA ASN A 229 -9.28 1.75 -18.16
C ASN A 229 -10.37 1.56 -17.09
N ILE A 230 -10.69 0.33 -16.71
CA ILE A 230 -11.58 0.09 -15.58
C ILE A 230 -10.89 0.58 -14.30
N PRO A 231 -11.54 1.45 -13.50
CA PRO A 231 -10.95 1.95 -12.26
C PRO A 231 -11.05 0.90 -11.16
N TRP A 232 -10.15 -0.09 -11.17
CA TRP A 232 -10.14 -1.22 -10.24
C TRP A 232 -10.02 -0.78 -8.78
N GLU A 233 -9.35 0.35 -8.54
CA GLU A 233 -9.09 0.89 -7.21
C GLU A 233 -10.37 1.30 -6.47
N ILE A 234 -11.42 1.70 -7.21
CA ILE A 234 -12.70 2.10 -6.61
C ILE A 234 -13.72 0.98 -6.52
N LEU A 235 -13.42 -0.22 -7.01
CA LEU A 235 -14.34 -1.34 -6.87
C LEU A 235 -14.76 -1.48 -5.41
N ALA A 236 -16.07 -1.65 -5.17
CA ALA A 236 -16.62 -1.69 -3.83
C ALA A 236 -17.61 -2.84 -3.66
N TYR A 237 -17.65 -3.38 -2.45
CA TYR A 237 -18.60 -4.42 -2.05
C TYR A 237 -18.98 -4.23 -0.58
N ASP A 238 -20.25 -4.40 -0.26
CA ASP A 238 -20.78 -4.21 1.10
C ASP A 238 -20.38 -2.85 1.71
N LYS A 239 -20.54 -1.78 0.92
CA LYS A 239 -20.23 -0.37 1.28
C LYS A 239 -18.77 -0.10 1.64
N LYS A 240 -17.83 -0.94 1.18
CA LYS A 240 -16.39 -0.77 1.39
C LYS A 240 -15.65 -0.94 0.07
N PHE A 241 -14.53 -0.24 -0.08
CA PHE A 241 -13.65 -0.49 -1.21
C PHE A 241 -12.99 -1.86 -1.09
N ILE A 242 -12.93 -2.59 -2.19
CA ILE A 242 -12.25 -3.88 -2.26
C ILE A 242 -10.75 -3.72 -2.00
N SER A 243 -10.18 -2.58 -2.41
CA SER A 243 -8.79 -2.20 -2.15
C SER A 243 -8.42 -2.12 -0.65
N GLU A 244 -9.39 -2.12 0.26
CA GLU A 244 -9.11 -2.26 1.70
C GLU A 244 -8.56 -3.64 2.10
N LYS A 245 -8.66 -4.64 1.22
CA LYS A 245 -8.15 -6.00 1.44
C LYS A 245 -7.35 -6.54 0.26
N ILE A 246 -7.40 -5.87 -0.88
CA ILE A 246 -6.78 -6.35 -2.11
C ILE A 246 -5.84 -5.28 -2.66
N ILE A 247 -4.63 -5.70 -3.00
CA ILE A 247 -3.72 -4.91 -3.81
C ILE A 247 -3.95 -5.31 -5.27
N PHE A 248 -4.49 -4.42 -6.07
CA PHE A 248 -4.55 -4.62 -7.51
C PHE A 248 -3.20 -4.31 -8.12
N SER A 249 -2.61 -5.29 -8.79
CA SER A 249 -1.35 -5.16 -9.50
C SER A 249 -1.57 -5.29 -10.99
N TYR A 250 -1.32 -4.21 -11.72
CA TYR A 250 -1.43 -4.19 -13.18
C TYR A 250 -0.19 -4.82 -13.80
N THR A 251 -0.36 -5.85 -14.62
CA THR A 251 0.76 -6.60 -15.17
C THR A 251 0.51 -7.06 -16.60
N ASN A 252 1.58 -7.17 -17.38
CA ASN A 252 1.53 -7.69 -18.76
C ASN A 252 1.56 -9.21 -18.84
N ALA A 253 1.43 -9.93 -17.74
CA ALA A 253 1.29 -11.39 -17.62
C ALA A 253 2.43 -12.27 -18.11
N VAL A 254 3.38 -11.80 -18.90
CA VAL A 254 4.31 -12.70 -19.59
C VAL A 254 5.54 -13.07 -18.75
N ASN A 255 5.90 -12.29 -17.72
CA ASN A 255 7.13 -12.47 -16.94
C ASN A 255 6.93 -12.40 -15.42
N ILE A 256 5.88 -13.04 -14.89
CA ILE A 256 5.67 -13.13 -13.43
C ILE A 256 6.63 -14.16 -12.79
N LEU A 257 7.36 -14.91 -13.57
CA LEU A 257 8.41 -15.77 -13.05
C LEU A 257 9.56 -14.87 -12.57
N PRO A 258 9.94 -14.97 -11.29
CA PRO A 258 11.18 -14.36 -10.84
C PRO A 258 12.30 -15.06 -11.61
N ASN A 259 12.72 -14.49 -12.72
CA ASN A 259 14.07 -14.74 -13.22
C ASN A 259 14.98 -14.43 -12.05
N ASP A 260 15.87 -15.36 -11.72
CA ASP A 260 16.82 -15.27 -10.61
C ASP A 260 17.00 -13.84 -10.14
N MET A 261 16.31 -13.49 -9.05
CA MET A 261 16.41 -12.16 -8.47
C MET A 261 17.88 -11.95 -8.18
N LYS A 262 18.60 -11.38 -9.11
CA LYS A 262 19.94 -10.88 -8.86
C LYS A 262 19.71 -9.82 -7.79
N ASN A 263 19.94 -10.22 -6.54
CA ASN A 263 20.07 -9.28 -5.46
C ASN A 263 21.12 -8.26 -5.92
N LYS A 264 20.66 -7.17 -6.49
CA LYS A 264 21.51 -6.00 -6.66
C LYS A 264 21.73 -5.49 -5.23
N ASN A 265 22.76 -6.01 -4.56
CA ASN A 265 23.16 -5.53 -3.24
C ASN A 265 23.78 -4.12 -3.30
N ASN A 266 23.28 -3.27 -4.21
CA ASN A 266 23.90 -1.96 -4.41
C ASN A 266 23.34 -0.90 -3.45
N ASN A 267 22.17 -1.14 -2.81
CA ASN A 267 21.52 -0.19 -1.90
C ASN A 267 21.59 1.27 -2.44
N LYS A 268 21.25 1.46 -3.72
CA LYS A 268 21.34 2.75 -4.40
C LYS A 268 19.97 3.22 -4.86
N MET A 269 19.66 4.46 -4.56
CA MET A 269 18.46 5.16 -5.02
C MET A 269 18.83 6.40 -5.80
N ALA A 270 18.19 6.63 -6.94
CA ALA A 270 18.20 7.90 -7.65
C ALA A 270 16.89 8.65 -7.41
N ILE A 271 16.98 9.95 -7.16
CA ILE A 271 15.84 10.87 -7.24
C ILE A 271 16.08 11.74 -8.47
N ILE A 272 15.19 11.64 -9.46
CA ILE A 272 15.17 12.48 -10.65
C ILE A 272 14.08 13.53 -10.44
N SER A 273 14.46 14.80 -10.37
CA SER A 273 13.52 15.93 -10.31
C SER A 273 13.75 16.81 -11.53
N ILE A 274 12.75 16.85 -12.42
CA ILE A 274 12.82 17.71 -13.60
C ILE A 274 12.38 19.12 -13.17
N PRO A 275 13.26 20.13 -13.26
CA PRO A 275 12.94 21.50 -12.85
C PRO A 275 11.76 22.05 -13.66
N ASP A 276 10.73 22.52 -12.94
CA ASP A 276 9.58 23.20 -13.53
C ASP A 276 8.94 24.11 -12.47
N ASP A 277 8.66 25.36 -12.83
CA ASP A 277 8.11 26.36 -11.90
C ASP A 277 6.70 25.99 -11.40
N ASN A 278 6.01 25.07 -12.08
CA ASN A 278 4.69 24.61 -11.71
C ASN A 278 4.72 23.43 -10.71
N ILE A 279 5.90 22.80 -10.50
CA ILE A 279 6.07 21.73 -9.50
C ILE A 279 6.52 22.37 -8.18
N LYS A 280 5.57 22.80 -7.35
CA LYS A 280 5.84 23.57 -6.14
C LYS A 280 6.48 22.77 -4.99
N ASN A 281 6.26 21.46 -4.96
CA ASN A 281 6.57 20.61 -3.80
C ASN A 281 7.76 19.65 -4.02
N ASP A 282 8.48 19.73 -5.13
CA ASP A 282 9.62 18.84 -5.43
C ASP A 282 10.69 18.86 -4.32
N LYS A 283 11.00 20.06 -3.79
CA LYS A 283 11.98 20.21 -2.71
C LYS A 283 11.55 19.52 -1.43
N ASN A 284 10.28 19.70 -1.06
CA ASN A 284 9.72 19.08 0.15
C ASN A 284 9.75 17.56 0.06
N GLU A 285 9.42 16.99 -1.09
CA GLU A 285 9.47 15.57 -1.36
C GLU A 285 10.89 15.00 -1.25
N ILE A 286 11.87 15.68 -1.85
CA ILE A 286 13.28 15.31 -1.76
C ILE A 286 13.78 15.37 -0.30
N GLU A 287 13.42 16.41 0.44
CA GLU A 287 13.78 16.58 1.85
C GLU A 287 13.19 15.46 2.72
N ILE A 288 11.93 15.08 2.49
CA ILE A 288 11.27 13.99 3.20
C ILE A 288 11.98 12.67 2.97
N ILE A 289 12.24 12.28 1.72
CA ILE A 289 12.94 11.02 1.42
C ILE A 289 14.31 10.98 2.07
N ASN A 290 15.08 12.07 2.03
CA ASN A 290 16.38 12.17 2.70
C ASN A 290 16.25 12.09 4.22
N SER A 291 15.25 12.73 4.82
CA SER A 291 15.02 12.68 6.27
C SER A 291 14.66 11.28 6.75
N ILE A 292 13.87 10.53 5.99
CA ILE A 292 13.53 9.14 6.27
C ILE A 292 14.79 8.27 6.31
N LYS A 293 15.67 8.40 5.32
CA LYS A 293 16.95 7.69 5.30
C LYS A 293 17.76 7.96 6.57
N LEU A 294 17.90 9.22 6.96
CA LEU A 294 18.67 9.63 8.14
C LEU A 294 18.03 9.11 9.43
N ASN A 295 16.73 9.27 9.59
CA ASN A 295 16.00 8.87 10.80
C ASN A 295 16.00 7.35 11.02
N LEU A 296 16.03 6.57 9.94
CA LEU A 296 16.03 5.11 10.02
C LEU A 296 17.44 4.51 10.01
N ASN A 297 18.52 5.34 10.01
CA ASN A 297 19.91 4.88 9.86
C ASN A 297 20.05 3.87 8.71
N ASN A 298 19.40 4.15 7.58
CA ASN A 298 19.45 3.28 6.42
C ASN A 298 20.75 3.54 5.63
N ASP A 299 21.46 2.46 5.24
CA ASP A 299 22.73 2.52 4.53
C ASP A 299 22.58 2.81 3.02
N MET A 300 21.35 3.10 2.56
CA MET A 300 21.08 3.39 1.15
C MET A 300 21.76 4.68 0.69
N ASN A 301 22.44 4.62 -0.44
CA ASN A 301 23.00 5.81 -1.09
C ASN A 301 21.94 6.46 -1.97
N ILE A 302 21.63 7.74 -1.72
CA ILE A 302 20.65 8.50 -2.50
C ILE A 302 21.39 9.58 -3.29
N ASP A 303 21.28 9.51 -4.62
CA ASP A 303 21.81 10.50 -5.53
C ASP A 303 20.67 11.34 -6.13
N LEU A 304 20.85 12.66 -6.14
CA LEU A 304 19.86 13.60 -6.65
C LEU A 304 20.25 14.12 -8.02
N TYR A 305 19.40 13.91 -9.00
CA TYR A 305 19.48 14.43 -10.36
C TYR A 305 18.43 15.52 -10.57
N ARG A 306 18.78 16.77 -10.25
CA ARG A 306 17.89 17.93 -10.44
C ARG A 306 18.25 18.67 -11.72
N LYS A 307 17.96 18.06 -12.86
CA LYS A 307 18.22 18.60 -14.18
C LYS A 307 17.35 17.91 -15.22
N GLU A 308 17.27 18.51 -16.39
CA GLU A 308 16.71 17.86 -17.58
C GLU A 308 17.55 16.66 -18.00
N HIS A 309 16.88 15.67 -18.56
CA HIS A 309 17.50 14.45 -19.07
C HIS A 309 17.15 14.24 -20.54
N ASN A 310 18.12 13.79 -21.32
CA ASN A 310 17.84 13.13 -22.60
C ASN A 310 17.57 11.64 -22.35
N TYR A 311 17.12 10.95 -23.39
CA TYR A 311 16.79 9.53 -23.32
C TYR A 311 17.94 8.66 -22.76
N PHE A 312 19.16 8.83 -23.30
CA PHE A 312 20.30 7.99 -22.93
C PHE A 312 20.78 8.23 -21.50
N ASP A 313 20.75 9.47 -21.03
CA ASP A 313 21.09 9.78 -19.64
C ASP A 313 20.06 9.19 -18.67
N PHE A 314 18.79 9.23 -19.05
CA PHE A 314 17.73 8.62 -18.26
C PHE A 314 17.89 7.08 -18.18
N ILE A 315 18.16 6.40 -19.30
CA ILE A 315 18.42 4.95 -19.34
C ILE A 315 19.61 4.59 -18.44
N LYS A 316 20.71 5.34 -18.50
CA LYS A 316 21.88 5.11 -17.62
C LYS A 316 21.50 5.22 -16.13
N VAL A 317 20.62 6.15 -15.76
CA VAL A 317 20.14 6.22 -14.37
C VAL A 317 19.34 4.97 -14.03
N LEU A 318 18.40 4.54 -14.87
CA LEU A 318 17.64 3.32 -14.63
C LEU A 318 18.52 2.07 -14.44
N GLU A 319 19.63 1.96 -15.18
CA GLU A 319 20.52 0.80 -15.11
C GLU A 319 21.48 0.80 -13.91
N ASN A 320 21.76 1.97 -13.33
CA ASN A 320 22.72 2.10 -12.24
C ASN A 320 22.13 2.08 -10.83
N TYR A 321 20.81 2.14 -10.68
CA TYR A 321 20.13 2.25 -9.39
C TYR A 321 19.10 1.13 -9.18
N ASP A 322 18.94 0.71 -7.92
CA ASP A 322 17.95 -0.31 -7.54
C ASP A 322 16.56 0.31 -7.40
N ILE A 323 16.51 1.57 -6.97
CA ILE A 323 15.30 2.37 -6.83
C ILE A 323 15.48 3.65 -7.62
N VAL A 324 14.49 4.00 -8.45
CA VAL A 324 14.44 5.29 -9.15
C VAL A 324 13.12 5.98 -8.81
N HIS A 325 13.22 7.16 -8.20
CA HIS A 325 12.09 8.01 -7.87
C HIS A 325 12.08 9.22 -8.80
N ILE A 326 10.97 9.44 -9.50
CA ILE A 326 10.84 10.44 -10.56
C ILE A 326 9.79 11.46 -10.17
N ILE A 327 10.19 12.74 -10.10
CA ILE A 327 9.33 13.89 -9.82
C ILE A 327 9.26 14.74 -11.08
N THR A 328 8.12 14.74 -11.77
CA THR A 328 7.98 15.44 -13.04
C THR A 328 6.51 15.68 -13.40
N HIS A 329 6.26 16.41 -14.48
CA HIS A 329 4.93 16.48 -15.08
C HIS A 329 4.59 15.22 -15.85
N GLY A 330 3.39 14.69 -15.58
CA GLY A 330 2.78 13.63 -16.38
C GLY A 330 1.88 14.21 -17.48
N TYR A 331 1.92 13.54 -18.62
CA TYR A 331 1.05 13.78 -19.77
C TYR A 331 0.35 12.49 -20.13
N SER A 332 -0.74 12.59 -20.87
CA SER A 332 -1.48 11.43 -21.36
C SER A 332 -0.61 10.43 -22.16
N ASN A 333 0.49 10.88 -22.73
CA ASN A 333 1.40 10.07 -23.55
C ASN A 333 2.77 9.78 -22.90
N GLY A 334 2.99 10.14 -21.62
CA GLY A 334 4.26 9.89 -20.95
C GLY A 334 4.63 10.90 -19.88
N ILE A 335 5.93 11.00 -19.57
CA ILE A 335 6.48 11.94 -18.59
C ILE A 335 7.45 12.93 -19.24
N LYS A 336 7.49 14.16 -18.73
CA LYS A 336 8.44 15.18 -19.16
C LYS A 336 9.85 14.82 -18.66
N LEU A 337 10.83 14.80 -19.54
CA LEU A 337 12.25 14.69 -19.20
C LEU A 337 13.03 15.98 -19.46
N SER A 338 12.55 16.82 -20.40
CA SER A 338 13.08 18.16 -20.68
C SER A 338 11.95 19.02 -21.27
N GLU A 339 12.23 20.31 -21.54
CA GLU A 339 11.25 21.21 -22.17
C GLU A 339 10.72 20.65 -23.50
N ASP A 340 11.62 20.03 -24.27
CA ASP A 340 11.31 19.57 -25.63
C ASP A 340 11.09 18.05 -25.72
N TYR A 341 11.15 17.29 -24.60
CA TYR A 341 11.13 15.84 -24.67
C TYR A 341 10.20 15.19 -23.65
N ILE A 342 9.22 14.45 -24.18
CA ILE A 342 8.31 13.59 -23.41
C ILE A 342 8.71 12.12 -23.64
N LEU A 343 9.03 11.41 -22.57
CA LEU A 343 9.31 10.00 -22.58
C LEU A 343 8.00 9.21 -22.54
N ASN A 344 7.71 8.42 -23.56
CA ASN A 344 6.51 7.59 -23.67
C ASN A 344 6.78 6.09 -23.65
N SER A 345 8.03 5.67 -23.83
CA SER A 345 8.45 4.26 -23.78
C SER A 345 9.96 4.17 -23.61
N ILE A 346 10.41 3.01 -23.12
CA ILE A 346 11.83 2.67 -23.05
C ILE A 346 12.10 1.35 -23.78
N SER A 347 13.35 1.17 -24.19
CA SER A 347 13.86 -0.11 -24.69
C SER A 347 14.21 -1.06 -23.54
N ALA A 348 14.65 -2.28 -23.86
CA ALA A 348 15.14 -3.23 -22.87
C ALA A 348 16.31 -2.63 -22.06
N LEU A 349 16.36 -2.96 -20.78
CA LEU A 349 17.42 -2.58 -19.85
C LEU A 349 18.31 -3.80 -19.59
N GLU A 350 19.63 -3.60 -19.54
CA GLU A 350 20.55 -4.66 -19.12
C GLU A 350 20.44 -4.96 -17.63
N ASN A 351 20.26 -3.91 -16.83
CA ASN A 351 20.14 -3.98 -15.38
C ASN A 351 18.94 -3.15 -14.89
N PRO A 352 17.70 -3.66 -15.03
CA PRO A 352 16.51 -2.91 -14.64
C PRO A 352 16.45 -2.67 -13.12
N PRO A 353 15.92 -1.51 -12.66
CA PRO A 353 15.70 -1.27 -11.24
C PRO A 353 14.60 -2.20 -10.67
N SER A 354 14.68 -2.48 -9.38
CA SER A 354 13.64 -3.23 -8.68
C SER A 354 12.36 -2.40 -8.50
N LEU A 355 12.51 -1.08 -8.32
CA LEU A 355 11.40 -0.15 -8.13
C LEU A 355 11.61 1.12 -8.94
N VAL A 356 10.59 1.49 -9.72
CA VAL A 356 10.43 2.83 -10.28
C VAL A 356 9.20 3.47 -9.68
N PHE A 357 9.37 4.59 -8.97
CA PHE A 357 8.26 5.38 -8.44
C PHE A 357 8.11 6.63 -9.32
N ILE A 358 6.96 6.81 -9.96
CA ILE A 358 6.67 7.96 -10.83
C ILE A 358 5.64 8.85 -10.14
N ASN A 359 6.12 9.93 -9.53
CA ASN A 359 5.27 10.98 -9.00
C ASN A 359 4.98 12.01 -10.08
N ALA A 360 3.98 11.70 -10.90
CA ALA A 360 3.50 12.53 -11.99
C ALA A 360 1.98 12.39 -12.13
N CYS A 361 1.29 13.49 -12.44
CA CYS A 361 -0.16 13.49 -12.64
C CYS A 361 -0.56 12.82 -13.97
N ASN A 362 -1.82 12.37 -14.06
CA ASN A 362 -2.49 11.97 -15.31
C ASN A 362 -1.80 10.84 -16.11
N MET A 363 -1.04 9.99 -15.44
CA MET A 363 -0.33 8.87 -16.10
C MET A 363 -1.25 7.80 -16.70
N GLU A 364 -2.57 7.90 -16.49
CA GLU A 364 -3.53 6.84 -16.83
C GLU A 364 -4.50 7.17 -17.97
N GLU A 365 -4.62 8.42 -18.35
CA GLU A 365 -5.71 8.84 -19.26
C GLU A 365 -5.59 8.27 -20.68
N ASN A 366 -4.39 7.77 -21.08
CA ASN A 366 -4.21 7.09 -22.37
C ASN A 366 -3.02 6.13 -22.34
N ASP A 367 -3.27 4.90 -22.83
CA ASP A 367 -2.26 3.91 -23.24
C ASP A 367 -0.95 3.89 -22.43
N ASN A 368 -0.96 3.59 -21.19
CA ASN A 368 0.21 3.41 -20.26
C ASN A 368 1.48 2.77 -20.87
N LYS A 369 1.84 3.19 -22.10
CA LYS A 369 2.96 2.63 -22.86
C LYS A 369 4.27 2.71 -22.08
N LEU A 370 4.48 3.81 -21.35
CA LEU A 370 5.67 3.97 -20.52
C LEU A 370 5.71 2.92 -19.41
N ILE A 371 4.63 2.75 -18.65
CA ILE A 371 4.55 1.76 -17.57
C ILE A 371 4.75 0.35 -18.12
N GLN A 372 4.06 0.04 -19.23
CA GLN A 372 4.18 -1.25 -19.91
C GLN A 372 5.60 -1.49 -20.42
N SER A 373 6.26 -0.47 -20.98
CA SER A 373 7.63 -0.61 -21.46
C SER A 373 8.64 -0.78 -20.31
N LEU A 374 8.44 -0.11 -19.16
CA LEU A 374 9.25 -0.31 -17.97
C LEU A 374 9.15 -1.75 -17.46
N LEU A 375 7.93 -2.28 -17.32
CA LEU A 375 7.72 -3.68 -16.92
C LEU A 375 8.32 -4.67 -17.94
N SER A 376 8.13 -4.40 -19.24
CA SER A 376 8.71 -5.24 -20.31
C SER A 376 10.23 -5.16 -20.36
N ALA A 377 10.82 -4.05 -19.93
CA ALA A 377 12.27 -3.89 -19.79
C ALA A 377 12.84 -4.57 -18.53
N GLY A 378 12.00 -5.19 -17.71
CA GLY A 378 12.42 -5.97 -16.54
C GLY A 378 12.31 -5.25 -15.19
N VAL A 379 11.76 -4.04 -15.14
CA VAL A 379 11.44 -3.37 -13.86
C VAL A 379 10.40 -4.21 -13.11
N MET A 380 10.69 -4.56 -11.87
CA MET A 380 9.79 -5.44 -11.11
C MET A 380 8.53 -4.72 -10.65
N THR A 381 8.69 -3.54 -10.05
CA THR A 381 7.58 -2.73 -9.51
C THR A 381 7.62 -1.34 -10.10
N VAL A 382 6.49 -0.87 -10.62
CA VAL A 382 6.28 0.54 -10.98
C VAL A 382 5.10 1.08 -10.19
N ILE A 383 5.32 2.15 -9.42
CA ILE A 383 4.23 2.88 -8.75
C ILE A 383 4.03 4.18 -9.51
N SER A 384 2.80 4.46 -9.93
CA SER A 384 2.48 5.64 -10.74
C SER A 384 1.22 6.35 -10.25
N GLY A 385 1.21 7.67 -10.33
CA GLY A 385 0.06 8.49 -9.95
C GLY A 385 -1.12 8.33 -10.91
N THR A 386 -2.35 8.41 -10.37
CA THR A 386 -3.60 8.36 -11.12
C THR A 386 -4.35 9.69 -11.04
N GLY A 387 -4.76 10.21 -12.17
CA GLY A 387 -5.44 11.50 -12.24
C GLY A 387 -4.62 12.67 -11.72
N SER A 388 -5.27 13.75 -11.31
CA SER A 388 -4.61 14.89 -10.68
C SER A 388 -4.29 14.57 -9.22
N LEU A 389 -3.04 14.59 -8.85
CA LEU A 389 -2.59 14.47 -7.47
C LEU A 389 -2.72 15.84 -6.79
N ALA A 390 -3.59 15.97 -5.79
CA ALA A 390 -3.73 17.22 -5.06
C ALA A 390 -2.47 17.51 -4.23
N ASP A 391 -1.98 18.74 -4.31
CA ASP A 391 -0.80 19.20 -3.57
C ASP A 391 -0.90 18.89 -2.06
N GLY A 392 0.09 18.20 -1.53
CA GLY A 392 0.27 17.90 -0.11
C GLY A 392 -0.11 16.48 0.31
N ILE A 393 -1.18 15.90 -0.21
CA ILE A 393 -1.64 14.56 0.24
C ILE A 393 -0.71 13.43 -0.24
N TYR A 394 -0.14 13.57 -1.44
CA TYR A 394 0.83 12.60 -1.94
C TYR A 394 2.13 12.55 -1.13
N ILE A 395 2.49 13.64 -0.46
CA ILE A 395 3.64 13.70 0.43
C ILE A 395 3.50 12.71 1.59
N ASP A 396 2.33 12.65 2.21
CA ASP A 396 2.05 11.71 3.32
C ASP A 396 2.14 10.26 2.83
N PHE A 397 1.69 9.98 1.59
CA PHE A 397 1.86 8.66 0.99
C PHE A 397 3.34 8.31 0.81
N ILE A 398 4.12 9.21 0.25
CA ILE A 398 5.56 9.01 0.01
C ILE A 398 6.30 8.82 1.33
N GLU A 399 6.00 9.66 2.33
CA GLU A 399 6.58 9.52 3.68
C GLU A 399 6.28 8.14 4.27
N SER A 400 5.03 7.74 4.27
CA SER A 400 4.62 6.44 4.79
C SER A 400 5.21 5.28 3.99
N PHE A 401 5.18 5.34 2.65
CA PHE A 401 5.70 4.31 1.77
C PHE A 401 7.20 4.05 2.01
N TYR A 402 8.04 5.09 1.93
CA TYR A 402 9.48 4.92 2.12
C TYR A 402 9.87 4.65 3.57
N SER A 403 9.14 5.20 4.55
CA SER A 403 9.35 4.86 5.96
C SER A 403 9.16 3.37 6.22
N ASN A 404 8.13 2.78 5.63
CA ASN A 404 7.91 1.34 5.72
C ASN A 404 8.95 0.54 4.92
N LEU A 405 9.24 0.95 3.68
CA LEU A 405 10.15 0.23 2.78
C LEU A 405 11.59 0.20 3.30
N PHE A 406 12.10 1.33 3.82
CA PHE A 406 13.48 1.46 4.29
C PHE A 406 13.70 0.98 5.71
N HIS A 407 12.67 0.55 6.39
CA HIS A 407 12.79 0.14 7.78
C HIS A 407 13.51 -1.21 7.92
N LYS A 408 14.77 -1.19 8.35
CA LYS A 408 15.66 -2.38 8.43
C LYS A 408 15.07 -3.61 9.13
N HIS A 409 14.16 -3.41 10.07
CA HIS A 409 13.61 -4.50 10.88
C HIS A 409 12.29 -5.07 10.35
N THR A 410 11.66 -4.45 9.35
CA THR A 410 10.38 -4.92 8.82
C THR A 410 10.54 -5.93 7.69
N ARG A 411 11.57 -5.79 6.85
CA ARG A 411 11.84 -6.65 5.68
C ARG A 411 10.58 -6.86 4.84
N ILE A 412 9.88 -5.79 4.54
CA ILE A 412 8.67 -5.82 3.71
C ILE A 412 9.02 -5.56 2.25
N ASN A 413 8.17 -6.07 1.36
CA ASN A 413 8.28 -5.80 -0.06
C ASN A 413 7.51 -4.53 -0.47
N THR A 414 7.69 -4.11 -1.72
CA THR A 414 7.06 -2.89 -2.27
C THR A 414 5.53 -2.91 -2.20
N ALA A 415 4.87 -4.06 -2.37
CA ALA A 415 3.42 -4.16 -2.27
C ALA A 415 2.93 -3.98 -0.83
N GLN A 416 3.65 -4.54 0.14
CA GLN A 416 3.34 -4.35 1.55
C GLN A 416 3.53 -2.90 1.98
N ALA A 417 4.64 -2.25 1.55
CA ALA A 417 4.88 -0.84 1.83
C ALA A 417 3.81 0.05 1.20
N TYR A 418 3.42 -0.22 -0.04
CA TYR A 418 2.33 0.46 -0.75
C TYR A 418 1.00 0.35 0.00
N TYR A 419 0.64 -0.85 0.45
CA TYR A 419 -0.61 -1.07 1.17
C TYR A 419 -0.64 -0.38 2.54
N LEU A 420 0.46 -0.43 3.28
CA LEU A 420 0.58 0.27 4.57
C LEU A 420 0.44 1.77 4.40
N ALA A 421 1.07 2.35 3.37
CA ALA A 421 0.90 3.76 3.03
C ALA A 421 -0.56 4.07 2.66
N TYR A 422 -1.21 3.22 1.88
CA TYR A 422 -2.64 3.37 1.56
C TYR A 422 -3.51 3.38 2.81
N LEU A 423 -3.33 2.46 3.73
CA LEU A 423 -4.10 2.41 4.98
C LEU A 423 -3.95 3.71 5.80
N GLU A 424 -2.79 4.34 5.72
CA GLU A 424 -2.52 5.58 6.46
C GLU A 424 -3.24 6.79 5.88
N ILE A 425 -3.36 6.84 4.56
CA ILE A 425 -3.83 8.04 3.89
C ILE A 425 -5.23 7.90 3.26
N LYS A 426 -5.82 6.70 3.23
CA LYS A 426 -7.08 6.42 2.50
C LYS A 426 -8.22 7.38 2.81
N GLU A 427 -8.24 7.93 3.99
CA GLU A 427 -9.29 8.84 4.44
C GLU A 427 -9.18 10.23 3.85
N PHE A 428 -7.96 10.65 3.52
CA PHE A 428 -7.70 11.91 2.83
C PHE A 428 -7.99 11.84 1.32
N TYR A 429 -8.10 10.62 0.76
CA TYR A 429 -8.31 10.38 -0.66
C TYR A 429 -9.72 9.86 -1.01
N ASN A 430 -10.72 10.21 -0.26
CA ASN A 430 -12.08 9.68 -0.44
C ASN A 430 -12.14 8.13 -0.35
N GLY A 431 -11.21 7.54 0.42
CA GLY A 431 -11.21 6.12 0.73
C GLY A 431 -10.55 5.19 -0.29
N PHE A 432 -10.08 5.67 -1.43
CA PHE A 432 -9.39 4.84 -2.43
C PHE A 432 -8.03 5.42 -2.83
N MET A 433 -7.18 4.58 -3.47
CA MET A 433 -5.82 4.93 -3.81
C MET A 433 -5.73 5.79 -5.08
N ARG A 434 -4.87 6.81 -5.03
CA ARG A 434 -4.50 7.66 -6.19
C ARG A 434 -3.17 7.26 -6.81
N TYR A 435 -2.57 6.16 -6.39
CA TYR A 435 -1.43 5.53 -7.03
C TYR A 435 -1.80 4.13 -7.47
N ARG A 436 -1.25 3.68 -8.60
CA ARG A 436 -1.34 2.31 -9.08
C ARG A 436 -0.06 1.54 -8.76
N PHE A 437 -0.27 0.33 -8.32
CA PHE A 437 0.79 -0.65 -8.18
C PHE A 437 0.83 -1.49 -9.45
N ASN A 438 1.96 -1.48 -10.16
CA ASN A 438 2.15 -2.21 -11.40
C ASN A 438 3.29 -3.20 -11.26
N GLY A 439 3.16 -4.39 -11.84
CA GLY A 439 4.18 -5.44 -11.84
C GLY A 439 4.11 -6.36 -10.62
N VAL A 440 5.26 -6.80 -10.12
CA VAL A 440 5.36 -7.76 -9.01
C VAL A 440 6.04 -7.14 -7.79
N PRO A 441 5.74 -7.61 -6.57
CA PRO A 441 6.41 -7.12 -5.35
C PRO A 441 7.92 -7.37 -5.40
N ALA A 442 8.69 -6.32 -5.10
CA ALA A 442 10.14 -6.38 -4.99
C ALA A 442 10.59 -6.21 -3.53
N TYR A 443 11.66 -6.90 -3.15
CA TYR A 443 12.44 -6.60 -1.96
C TYR A 443 13.61 -5.71 -2.39
N VAL A 444 13.79 -4.59 -1.74
CA VAL A 444 14.79 -3.57 -2.08
C VAL A 444 15.66 -3.25 -0.87
#